data_13669d34bb535f8b518c03462e4d759c
#
_entry.id   13669d34bb535f8b518c03462e4d759c
#
_cell.length_a   1.000
_cell.length_b   1.000
_cell.length_c   1.000
_cell.angle_alpha   90.00
_cell.angle_beta   90.00
_cell.angle_gamma   90.00
#
_symmetry.space_group_name_H-M   'P 1'
#
loop_
_entity.id
_entity.type
_entity.pdbx_description
1 polymer ?
#
loop_
_entity_poly.entity_id
_entity_poly.type
_entity_poly.pdbx_seq_one_letter_code
_entity_poly.pdbx_strand_id
1 'polypeptide(L)'
;MRRILINMQNALFCNAISETLRRSGNELDPYTVDSPDKVVDNCKWIAPYALLMEVTGYTPWKLEERMKLRDCVKALHPDCKIVLIVDENAEKAVAKNVKQAKKDGLIDQFIYGSISATYLADIVDSL
;
A
#
# COMPACT_ATOMS: atom_id res chain seq x y z
N MET A 1 -6.04 -14.05 11.26
CA MET A 1 -6.32 -13.01 10.26
C MET A 1 -5.04 -12.39 9.75
N ARG A 2 -4.98 -12.15 8.47
CA ARG A 2 -3.85 -11.42 7.87
C ARG A 2 -4.05 -9.93 8.10
N ARG A 3 -3.06 -9.27 8.68
CA ARG A 3 -3.12 -7.84 8.98
C ARG A 3 -2.61 -7.04 7.79
N ILE A 4 -3.35 -6.02 7.39
CA ILE A 4 -3.02 -5.16 6.27
C ILE A 4 -2.84 -3.74 6.80
N LEU A 5 -1.66 -3.17 6.64
CA LEU A 5 -1.40 -1.78 7.03
C LEU A 5 -1.58 -0.87 5.82
N ILE A 6 -2.33 0.21 5.98
CA ILE A 6 -2.68 1.12 4.89
C ILE A 6 -2.25 2.54 5.26
N ASN A 7 -1.47 3.16 4.37
CA ASN A 7 -1.07 4.55 4.53
C ASN A 7 -1.38 5.33 3.25
N MET A 8 -2.39 6.18 3.32
CA MET A 8 -2.87 6.95 2.19
C MET A 8 -3.13 8.40 2.58
N GLN A 9 -2.87 9.31 1.65
CA GLN A 9 -3.21 10.73 1.79
C GLN A 9 -4.72 10.94 1.70
N ASN A 10 -5.38 10.23 0.78
CA ASN A 10 -6.83 10.34 0.58
C ASN A 10 -7.58 9.53 1.63
N ALA A 11 -8.10 10.22 2.66
CA ALA A 11 -8.77 9.58 3.79
C ALA A 11 -10.06 8.86 3.39
N LEU A 12 -10.84 9.42 2.47
CA LEU A 12 -12.08 8.80 2.00
C LEU A 12 -11.80 7.47 1.29
N PHE A 13 -10.82 7.48 0.40
CA PHE A 13 -10.44 6.26 -0.33
C PHE A 13 -9.84 5.22 0.63
N CYS A 14 -9.04 5.67 1.58
CA CYS A 14 -8.47 4.80 2.61
C CYS A 14 -9.58 4.09 3.41
N ASN A 15 -10.59 4.84 3.83
CA ASN A 15 -11.71 4.27 4.58
C ASN A 15 -12.52 3.28 3.74
N ALA A 16 -12.74 3.60 2.46
CA ALA A 16 -13.45 2.70 1.55
C ALA A 16 -12.69 1.38 1.37
N ILE A 17 -11.38 1.44 1.21
CA ILE A 17 -10.53 0.25 1.10
C ILE A 17 -10.61 -0.57 2.38
N SER A 18 -10.47 0.08 3.53
CA SER A 18 -10.50 -0.60 4.84
C SER A 18 -11.79 -1.36 5.04
N GLU A 19 -12.93 -0.71 4.75
CA GLU A 19 -14.24 -1.36 4.88
C GLU A 19 -14.39 -2.54 3.92
N THR A 20 -13.93 -2.38 2.68
CA THR A 20 -14.01 -3.44 1.68
C THR A 20 -13.17 -4.65 2.09
N LEU A 21 -11.95 -4.42 2.58
CA LEU A 21 -11.09 -5.50 3.06
C LEU A 21 -11.73 -6.23 4.25
N ARG A 22 -12.29 -5.47 5.19
CA ARG A 22 -12.93 -6.04 6.37
C ARG A 22 -14.13 -6.91 6.02
N ARG A 23 -14.90 -6.52 4.98
CA ARG A 23 -16.13 -7.20 4.56
C ARG A 23 -15.92 -8.25 3.47
N SER A 24 -14.68 -8.40 2.99
CA SER A 24 -14.42 -9.28 1.83
C SER A 24 -14.64 -10.76 2.09
N GLY A 25 -14.69 -11.17 3.34
CA GLY A 25 -14.78 -12.59 3.70
C GLY A 25 -13.46 -13.35 3.60
N ASN A 26 -12.37 -12.67 3.29
CA ASN A 26 -11.05 -13.28 3.09
C ASN A 26 -10.17 -13.23 4.35
N GLU A 27 -10.76 -12.90 5.49
CA GLU A 27 -10.06 -12.79 6.77
C GLU A 27 -8.91 -11.78 6.74
N LEU A 28 -9.18 -10.62 6.17
CA LEU A 28 -8.23 -9.50 6.12
C LEU A 28 -8.57 -8.50 7.23
N ASP A 29 -7.56 -8.08 7.97
CA ASP A 29 -7.71 -7.19 9.12
C ASP A 29 -6.98 -5.87 8.85
N PRO A 30 -7.67 -4.82 8.36
CA PRO A 30 -7.04 -3.56 7.98
C PRO A 30 -6.74 -2.67 9.18
N TYR A 31 -5.57 -2.06 9.14
CA TYR A 31 -5.11 -1.02 10.07
C TYR A 31 -4.67 0.18 9.26
N THR A 32 -5.00 1.38 9.69
CA THR A 32 -4.67 2.60 8.95
C THR A 32 -3.78 3.51 9.76
N VAL A 33 -2.83 4.18 9.08
CA VAL A 33 -2.04 5.27 9.63
C VAL A 33 -2.14 6.46 8.69
N ASP A 34 -2.18 7.66 9.26
CA ASP A 34 -2.47 8.88 8.50
C ASP A 34 -1.23 9.61 7.99
N SER A 35 -0.04 9.17 8.39
CA SER A 35 1.20 9.85 8.06
C SER A 35 2.30 8.83 7.74
N PRO A 36 3.12 9.09 6.70
CA PRO A 36 4.21 8.18 6.34
C PRO A 36 5.23 7.92 7.45
N ASP A 37 5.48 8.90 8.32
CA ASP A 37 6.44 8.75 9.41
C ASP A 37 5.99 7.78 10.50
N LYS A 38 4.71 7.37 10.49
CA LYS A 38 4.18 6.38 11.42
C LYS A 38 4.23 4.95 10.90
N VAL A 39 4.60 4.76 9.62
CA VAL A 39 4.53 3.44 8.99
C VAL A 39 5.48 2.44 9.64
N VAL A 40 6.74 2.79 9.81
CA VAL A 40 7.76 1.86 10.33
C VAL A 40 7.43 1.41 11.75
N ASP A 41 7.08 2.36 12.63
CA ASP A 41 6.74 2.03 14.01
C ASP A 41 5.52 1.13 14.11
N ASN A 42 4.51 1.38 13.29
CA ASN A 42 3.31 0.54 13.25
C ASN A 42 3.61 -0.85 12.70
N CYS A 43 4.53 -0.98 11.75
CA CYS A 43 4.96 -2.28 11.26
C CYS A 43 5.61 -3.13 12.35
N LYS A 44 6.33 -2.51 13.28
CA LYS A 44 6.93 -3.23 14.41
C LYS A 44 5.87 -3.90 15.29
N TRP A 45 4.74 -3.20 15.51
CA TRP A 45 3.67 -3.69 16.37
C TRP A 45 2.73 -4.64 15.67
N ILE A 46 2.39 -4.33 14.41
CA ILE A 46 1.35 -5.03 13.67
C ILE A 46 1.90 -6.26 12.95
N ALA A 47 3.16 -6.22 12.51
CA ALA A 47 3.76 -7.26 11.69
C ALA A 47 2.85 -7.60 10.49
N PRO A 48 2.60 -6.65 9.58
CA PRO A 48 1.57 -6.83 8.56
C PRO A 48 1.97 -7.86 7.52
N TYR A 49 0.95 -8.59 7.02
CA TYR A 49 1.08 -9.44 5.85
C TYR A 49 1.36 -8.61 4.60
N ALA A 50 0.71 -7.44 4.48
CA ALA A 50 0.90 -6.52 3.37
C ALA A 50 0.84 -5.07 3.85
N LEU A 51 1.61 -4.21 3.19
CA LEU A 51 1.63 -2.78 3.39
C LEU A 51 1.18 -2.11 2.09
N LEU A 52 0.06 -1.38 2.15
CA LEU A 52 -0.49 -0.62 1.05
C LEU A 52 -0.15 0.85 1.23
N MET A 53 0.54 1.44 0.27
CA MET A 53 0.96 2.84 0.34
C MET A 53 0.59 3.60 -0.92
N GLU A 54 -0.09 4.72 -0.75
CA GLU A 54 -0.37 5.65 -1.84
C GLU A 54 0.90 6.39 -2.26
N VAL A 55 1.09 6.58 -3.56
CA VAL A 55 2.20 7.32 -4.14
C VAL A 55 1.66 8.52 -4.90
N THR A 56 2.22 9.70 -4.64
CA THR A 56 1.91 10.93 -5.37
C THR A 56 3.18 11.61 -5.83
N GLY A 57 3.05 12.70 -6.57
CA GLY A 57 4.19 13.53 -6.98
C GLY A 57 4.69 14.49 -5.91
N TYR A 58 4.18 14.41 -4.67
CA TYR A 58 4.45 15.38 -3.61
C TYR A 58 5.00 14.72 -2.35
N THR A 59 6.00 15.37 -1.75
CA THR A 59 6.57 14.96 -0.47
C THR A 59 5.47 15.06 0.61
N PRO A 60 5.36 14.13 1.55
CA PRO A 60 6.22 12.95 1.80
C PRO A 60 5.74 11.65 1.11
N TRP A 61 4.90 11.74 0.09
CA TRP A 61 4.24 10.61 -0.57
C TRP A 61 4.95 10.14 -1.85
N LYS A 62 6.10 10.70 -2.17
CA LYS A 62 6.83 10.38 -3.40
C LYS A 62 7.38 8.95 -3.39
N LEU A 63 7.56 8.41 -4.59
CA LEU A 63 8.06 7.05 -4.76
C LEU A 63 9.40 6.82 -4.05
N GLU A 64 10.35 7.76 -4.14
CA GLU A 64 11.65 7.60 -3.48
C GLU A 64 11.53 7.48 -1.95
N GLU A 65 10.60 8.21 -1.35
CA GLU A 65 10.34 8.13 0.08
C GLU A 65 9.66 6.83 0.45
N ARG A 66 8.75 6.35 -0.41
CA ARG A 66 8.12 5.04 -0.24
C ARG A 66 9.15 3.90 -0.34
N MET A 67 10.14 4.03 -1.21
CA MET A 67 11.19 3.03 -1.32
C MET A 67 12.08 2.98 -0.08
N LYS A 68 12.34 4.10 0.56
CA LYS A 68 13.03 4.13 1.86
C LYS A 68 12.23 3.42 2.94
N LEU A 69 10.91 3.65 3.00
CA LEU A 69 10.02 2.94 3.92
C LEU A 69 10.00 1.44 3.61
N ARG A 70 9.91 1.08 2.34
CA ARG A 70 9.99 -0.32 1.91
C ARG A 70 11.24 -1.00 2.45
N ASP A 71 12.40 -0.36 2.33
CA ASP A 71 13.66 -0.92 2.79
C ASP A 71 13.64 -1.17 4.31
N CYS A 72 13.12 -0.21 5.08
CA CYS A 72 12.97 -0.36 6.52
C CYS A 72 12.01 -1.50 6.88
N VAL A 73 10.87 -1.57 6.21
CA VAL A 73 9.85 -2.59 6.48
C VAL A 73 10.36 -3.98 6.10
N LYS A 74 11.04 -4.12 4.98
CA LYS A 74 11.63 -5.41 4.56
C LYS A 74 12.74 -5.86 5.48
N ALA A 75 13.47 -4.94 6.10
CA ALA A 75 14.46 -5.29 7.12
C ALA A 75 13.82 -5.86 8.39
N LEU A 76 12.65 -5.34 8.77
CA LEU A 76 11.89 -5.83 9.93
C LEU A 76 11.12 -7.11 9.63
N HIS A 77 10.46 -7.16 8.48
CA HIS A 77 9.58 -8.26 8.07
C HIS A 77 9.81 -8.56 6.58
N PRO A 78 10.79 -9.42 6.25
CA PRO A 78 11.13 -9.70 4.85
C PRO A 78 9.96 -10.25 4.01
N ASP A 79 9.00 -10.91 4.67
CA ASP A 79 7.85 -11.50 3.98
C ASP A 79 6.68 -10.53 3.79
N CYS A 80 6.76 -9.32 4.33
CA CYS A 80 5.71 -8.32 4.15
C CYS A 80 5.60 -7.93 2.68
N LYS A 81 4.39 -8.04 2.12
CA LYS A 81 4.12 -7.67 0.73
C LYS A 81 3.98 -6.16 0.62
N ILE A 82 4.64 -5.58 -0.36
CA ILE A 82 4.60 -4.13 -0.60
C ILE A 82 3.72 -3.86 -1.82
N VAL A 83 2.66 -3.08 -1.61
CA VAL A 83 1.70 -2.71 -2.64
C VAL A 83 1.63 -1.20 -2.73
N LEU A 84 1.83 -0.65 -3.91
CA LEU A 84 1.71 0.78 -4.14
C LEU A 84 0.42 1.10 -4.87
N ILE A 85 -0.24 2.19 -4.47
CA ILE A 85 -1.48 2.67 -5.07
C ILE A 85 -1.20 4.04 -5.68
N VAL A 86 -1.53 4.23 -6.95
CA VAL A 86 -1.28 5.48 -7.66
C VAL A 86 -2.48 5.87 -8.51
N ASP A 87 -2.79 7.18 -8.55
CA ASP A 87 -3.80 7.71 -9.46
C ASP A 87 -3.17 7.90 -10.85
N GLU A 88 -3.41 6.95 -11.74
CA GLU A 88 -2.85 6.94 -13.09
C GLU A 88 -3.34 8.08 -13.97
N ASN A 89 -4.46 8.70 -13.63
CA ASN A 89 -5.00 9.82 -14.40
C ASN A 89 -4.37 11.15 -13.98
N ALA A 90 -4.19 11.36 -12.69
CA ALA A 90 -3.62 12.59 -12.15
C ALA A 90 -2.09 12.57 -12.14
N GLU A 91 -1.48 11.38 -12.01
CA GLU A 91 -0.04 11.21 -11.78
C GLU A 91 0.57 10.22 -12.80
N LYS A 92 0.47 10.54 -14.09
CA LYS A 92 0.91 9.63 -15.17
C LYS A 92 2.39 9.27 -15.09
N ALA A 93 3.25 10.24 -14.82
CA ALA A 93 4.69 9.99 -14.71
C ALA A 93 5.01 9.13 -13.48
N VAL A 94 4.34 9.38 -12.36
CA VAL A 94 4.49 8.59 -11.14
C VAL A 94 4.02 7.16 -11.38
N ALA A 95 2.88 6.98 -12.05
CA ALA A 95 2.36 5.65 -12.38
C ALA A 95 3.34 4.84 -13.22
N LYS A 96 4.01 5.48 -14.17
CA LYS A 96 5.02 4.83 -15.00
C LYS A 96 6.20 4.34 -14.15
N ASN A 97 6.65 5.16 -13.21
CA ASN A 97 7.76 4.82 -12.32
C ASN A 97 7.38 3.71 -11.33
N VAL A 98 6.14 3.70 -10.85
CA VAL A 98 5.62 2.63 -10.00
C VAL A 98 5.59 1.30 -10.75
N LYS A 99 5.13 1.32 -11.98
CA LYS A 99 5.13 0.13 -12.84
C LYS A 99 6.55 -0.41 -13.04
N GLN A 100 7.52 0.48 -13.23
CA GLN A 100 8.92 0.09 -13.36
C GLN A 100 9.45 -0.53 -12.07
N ALA A 101 9.08 0.01 -10.91
CA ALA A 101 9.50 -0.55 -9.61
C ALA A 101 9.03 -1.99 -9.46
N LYS A 102 7.83 -2.32 -9.94
CA LYS A 102 7.35 -3.69 -9.94
C LYS A 102 8.17 -4.59 -10.86
N LYS A 103 8.47 -4.13 -12.06
CA LYS A 103 9.31 -4.88 -13.00
C LYS A 103 10.70 -5.16 -12.43
N ASP A 104 11.24 -4.22 -11.67
CA ASP A 104 12.55 -4.33 -11.03
C ASP A 104 12.53 -5.21 -9.77
N GLY A 105 11.38 -5.72 -9.37
CA GLY A 105 11.25 -6.57 -8.20
C GLY A 105 11.29 -5.84 -6.86
N LEU A 106 11.16 -4.51 -6.85
CA LEU A 106 11.23 -3.71 -5.63
C LEU A 106 9.93 -3.72 -4.84
N ILE A 107 8.81 -3.98 -5.51
CA ILE A 107 7.49 -4.09 -4.90
C ILE A 107 6.80 -5.35 -5.41
N ASP A 108 5.80 -5.81 -4.65
CA ASP A 108 5.09 -7.05 -4.99
C ASP A 108 3.92 -6.81 -5.94
N GLN A 109 3.26 -5.65 -5.83
CA GLN A 109 2.15 -5.30 -6.70
C GLN A 109 1.94 -3.79 -6.71
N PHE A 110 1.27 -3.28 -7.74
CA PHE A 110 0.76 -1.92 -7.76
C PHE A 110 -0.70 -1.93 -8.20
N ILE A 111 -1.44 -0.90 -7.81
CA ILE A 111 -2.87 -0.79 -8.06
C ILE A 111 -3.14 0.65 -8.53
N TYR A 112 -3.93 0.78 -9.59
CA TYR A 112 -4.40 2.09 -10.04
C TYR A 112 -5.61 2.53 -9.21
N GLY A 113 -5.65 3.80 -8.85
CA GLY A 113 -6.71 4.37 -8.01
C GLY A 113 -8.11 4.28 -8.60
N SER A 114 -8.23 4.08 -9.91
CA SER A 114 -9.52 3.90 -10.57
C SER A 114 -10.11 2.49 -10.40
N ILE A 115 -9.36 1.56 -9.84
CA ILE A 115 -9.82 0.18 -9.64
C ILE A 115 -10.94 0.13 -8.61
N SER A 116 -11.86 -0.83 -8.75
CA SER A 116 -12.91 -1.02 -7.75
C SER A 116 -12.33 -1.57 -6.44
N ALA A 117 -12.96 -1.20 -5.32
CA ALA A 117 -12.53 -1.68 -4.01
C ALA A 117 -12.63 -3.20 -3.90
N THR A 118 -13.64 -3.82 -4.51
CA THR A 118 -13.80 -5.28 -4.53
C THR A 118 -12.62 -5.95 -5.24
N TYR A 119 -12.23 -5.42 -6.39
CA TYR A 119 -11.08 -5.97 -7.14
C TYR A 119 -9.78 -5.79 -6.36
N LEU A 120 -9.64 -4.65 -5.67
CA LEU A 120 -8.48 -4.43 -4.78
C LEU A 120 -8.39 -5.49 -3.70
N ALA A 121 -9.52 -5.83 -3.06
CA ALA A 121 -9.54 -6.86 -2.04
C ALA A 121 -9.10 -8.23 -2.59
N ASP A 122 -9.51 -8.56 -3.80
CA ASP A 122 -9.10 -9.80 -4.46
C ASP A 122 -7.59 -9.82 -4.73
N ILE A 123 -7.03 -8.71 -5.18
CA ILE A 123 -5.58 -8.58 -5.39
C ILE A 123 -4.82 -8.79 -4.07
N VAL A 124 -5.25 -8.14 -3.01
CA VAL A 124 -4.62 -8.26 -1.69
C VAL A 124 -4.69 -9.69 -1.19
N ASP A 125 -5.82 -10.35 -1.35
CA ASP A 125 -5.99 -11.74 -0.94
C ASP A 125 -5.03 -12.68 -1.68
N SER A 126 -4.72 -12.39 -2.91
CA SER A 126 -3.88 -13.24 -3.78
C SER A 126 -2.37 -12.97 -3.67
N LEU A 127 -1.95 -12.03 -2.84
CA LEU A 127 -0.53 -11.68 -2.70
C LEU A 127 0.37 -12.81 -2.20
#